data_4840e99d0dd6c954563bc1555fa18358
#
_entry.id   4840e99d0dd6c954563bc1555fa18358
#
_cell.length_a   1.000
_cell.length_b   1.000
_cell.length_c   1.000
_cell.angle_alpha   90.00
_cell.angle_beta   90.00
_cell.angle_gamma   90.00
#
_symmetry.space_group_name_H-M   'P 1'
#
loop_
_entity.id
_entity.type
_entity.pdbx_description
1 polymer ?
#
loop_
_entity_poly.entity_id
_entity_poly.type
_entity_poly.pdbx_seq_one_letter_code
_entity_poly.pdbx_strand_id
1 'polypeptide(L)'
;MKINLFVGLSFSFLLVIILSQSCKKDVNPNSGRTAIEYAYECESVLGPLPKFSCSEAIEVPSTKDGIPQTYPITGEGNGSTNPNDCDHPWAFGLACQSGNRVGRYTGLNTNGTENPDVIFITFCRDGGLGVIGHKLSSGETCFFSIVDGGDANNSPKPGEVGYNEAWMTPSAVAADKCQNCHMASPFLHSPAVDQLINPSDSTELLVPLTGNNPYSVIGEEFHQPHTTNIQNSCTACHRPQCTQHFENYPLDELTMPPPFKNATEFDHSTISNSDREAIRNWCNSLNL
;
A
#
# COMPACT_ATOMS: atom_id res chain seq x y z
N MET A 1 42.33 -29.70 -66.95
CA MET A 1 41.85 -28.39 -66.47
C MET A 1 40.58 -28.66 -65.69
N LYS A 2 40.69 -28.75 -64.37
CA LYS A 2 39.53 -29.00 -63.45
C LYS A 2 39.32 -27.77 -62.63
N ILE A 3 38.18 -27.09 -62.80
CA ILE A 3 37.75 -25.93 -62.05
C ILE A 3 36.91 -26.45 -60.88
N ASN A 4 37.42 -26.27 -59.65
CA ASN A 4 36.69 -26.52 -58.43
C ASN A 4 35.91 -25.26 -58.07
N LEU A 5 34.60 -25.35 -58.12
CA LEU A 5 33.67 -24.31 -57.68
C LEU A 5 33.41 -24.51 -56.17
N PHE A 6 34.00 -23.65 -55.35
CA PHE A 6 33.68 -23.57 -53.93
C PHE A 6 32.43 -22.71 -53.78
N VAL A 7 31.32 -23.34 -53.42
CA VAL A 7 30.10 -22.63 -52.99
C VAL A 7 30.22 -22.37 -51.51
N GLY A 8 30.51 -21.15 -51.17
CA GLY A 8 30.52 -20.68 -49.78
C GLY A 8 29.08 -20.44 -49.29
N LEU A 9 28.59 -21.34 -48.43
CA LEU A 9 27.36 -21.12 -47.68
C LEU A 9 27.60 -20.07 -46.59
N SER A 10 27.15 -18.85 -46.86
CA SER A 10 27.13 -17.79 -45.85
C SER A 10 25.91 -18.02 -44.94
N PHE A 11 26.13 -18.61 -43.76
CA PHE A 11 25.12 -18.68 -42.70
C PHE A 11 25.00 -17.29 -42.05
N SER A 12 24.04 -16.51 -42.53
CA SER A 12 23.59 -15.31 -41.81
C SER A 12 22.88 -15.74 -40.54
N PHE A 13 23.62 -15.72 -39.42
CA PHE A 13 23.03 -15.78 -38.09
C PHE A 13 22.25 -14.49 -37.89
N LEU A 14 20.94 -14.53 -38.18
CA LEU A 14 20.02 -13.49 -37.77
C LEU A 14 19.84 -13.59 -36.25
N LEU A 15 20.68 -12.82 -35.54
CA LEU A 15 20.58 -12.66 -34.09
C LEU A 15 19.29 -11.87 -33.81
N VAL A 16 18.19 -12.55 -33.58
CA VAL A 16 16.97 -11.96 -33.08
C VAL A 16 17.23 -11.57 -31.63
N ILE A 17 17.70 -10.34 -31.45
CA ILE A 17 17.69 -9.69 -30.13
C ILE A 17 16.23 -9.42 -29.82
N ILE A 18 15.60 -10.35 -29.12
CA ILE A 18 14.34 -10.09 -28.43
C ILE A 18 14.71 -9.12 -27.32
N LEU A 19 14.64 -7.83 -27.62
CA LEU A 19 14.57 -6.79 -26.61
C LEU A 19 13.30 -7.06 -25.82
N SER A 20 13.42 -7.75 -24.71
CA SER A 20 12.42 -7.74 -23.67
C SER A 20 12.36 -6.28 -23.17
N GLN A 21 11.63 -5.45 -23.90
CA GLN A 21 11.15 -4.20 -23.33
C GLN A 21 10.22 -4.61 -22.20
N SER A 22 10.77 -4.63 -21.00
CA SER A 22 9.98 -4.47 -19.81
C SER A 22 9.11 -3.24 -20.07
N CYS A 23 7.82 -3.45 -20.36
CA CYS A 23 6.86 -2.37 -20.46
C CYS A 23 6.79 -1.73 -19.07
N LYS A 24 7.69 -0.78 -18.81
CA LYS A 24 7.41 0.22 -17.78
C LYS A 24 6.17 0.92 -18.32
N LYS A 25 5.04 0.73 -17.65
CA LYS A 25 3.82 1.47 -17.96
C LYS A 25 4.20 2.95 -17.82
N ASP A 26 4.11 3.71 -18.90
CA ASP A 26 4.40 5.13 -18.86
C ASP A 26 3.39 5.79 -17.92
N VAL A 27 3.89 6.47 -16.91
CA VAL A 27 3.04 7.20 -15.95
C VAL A 27 2.58 8.48 -16.63
N ASN A 28 1.27 8.67 -16.72
CA ASN A 28 0.68 9.90 -17.25
C ASN A 28 0.05 10.72 -16.11
N PRO A 29 0.83 11.56 -15.42
CA PRO A 29 0.31 12.34 -14.29
C PRO A 29 -0.73 13.40 -14.71
N ASN A 30 -0.93 13.60 -16.01
CA ASN A 30 -1.89 14.55 -16.58
C ASN A 30 -2.89 13.84 -17.49
N SER A 31 -3.36 12.66 -17.14
CA SER A 31 -4.30 11.87 -17.95
C SER A 31 -5.60 12.61 -18.26
N GLY A 32 -5.95 13.60 -17.44
CA GLY A 32 -7.23 14.33 -17.54
C GLY A 32 -8.45 13.51 -17.12
N ARG A 33 -8.24 12.28 -16.61
CA ARG A 33 -9.33 11.43 -16.14
C ARG A 33 -10.00 11.98 -14.90
N THR A 34 -11.30 11.86 -14.85
CA THR A 34 -12.11 12.21 -13.69
C THR A 34 -12.07 11.13 -12.62
N ALA A 35 -12.47 11.48 -11.40
CA ALA A 35 -12.54 10.52 -10.31
C ALA A 35 -13.51 9.37 -10.63
N ILE A 36 -14.64 9.65 -11.29
CA ILE A 36 -15.65 8.64 -11.64
C ILE A 36 -15.16 7.67 -12.73
N GLU A 37 -14.41 8.14 -13.72
CA GLU A 37 -13.83 7.28 -14.76
C GLU A 37 -12.82 6.30 -14.16
N TYR A 38 -12.00 6.77 -13.23
CA TYR A 38 -11.07 5.93 -12.50
C TYR A 38 -11.81 4.93 -11.58
N ALA A 39 -12.85 5.37 -10.90
CA ALA A 39 -13.66 4.49 -10.06
C ALA A 39 -14.27 3.34 -10.88
N TYR A 40 -14.80 3.59 -12.08
CA TYR A 40 -15.35 2.54 -12.94
C TYR A 40 -14.25 1.59 -13.47
N GLU A 41 -13.04 2.07 -13.75
CA GLU A 41 -11.91 1.20 -14.06
C GLU A 41 -11.61 0.26 -12.86
N CYS A 42 -11.58 0.79 -11.66
CA CYS A 42 -11.39 0.02 -10.43
C CYS A 42 -12.53 -0.98 -10.17
N GLU A 43 -13.79 -0.57 -10.36
CA GLU A 43 -14.94 -1.47 -10.21
C GLU A 43 -14.91 -2.64 -11.18
N SER A 44 -14.29 -2.48 -12.36
CA SER A 44 -14.16 -3.57 -13.34
C SER A 44 -13.33 -4.75 -12.83
N VAL A 45 -12.44 -4.52 -11.85
CA VAL A 45 -11.54 -5.54 -11.27
C VAL A 45 -11.83 -5.85 -9.82
N LEU A 46 -12.26 -4.86 -9.04
CA LEU A 46 -12.55 -4.99 -7.61
C LEU A 46 -14.02 -5.27 -7.31
N GLY A 47 -14.91 -5.15 -8.30
CA GLY A 47 -16.36 -5.13 -8.10
C GLY A 47 -16.84 -3.77 -7.58
N PRO A 48 -18.15 -3.65 -7.32
CA PRO A 48 -18.76 -2.39 -6.89
C PRO A 48 -18.10 -1.81 -5.64
N LEU A 49 -17.77 -0.52 -5.69
CA LEU A 49 -17.18 0.17 -4.55
C LEU A 49 -18.23 0.37 -3.45
N PRO A 50 -17.96 -0.01 -2.20
CA PRO A 50 -18.85 0.25 -1.09
C PRO A 50 -18.88 1.76 -0.77
N LYS A 51 -19.87 2.17 0.04
CA LYS A 51 -19.84 3.50 0.63
C LYS A 51 -18.86 3.52 1.79
N PHE A 52 -17.91 4.45 1.76
CA PHE A 52 -16.92 4.60 2.82
C PHE A 52 -17.33 5.70 3.79
N SER A 53 -17.05 5.50 5.08
CA SER A 53 -17.32 6.47 6.12
C SER A 53 -16.31 6.39 7.25
N CYS A 54 -15.73 7.52 7.62
CA CYS A 54 -14.84 7.61 8.78
C CYS A 54 -15.57 7.41 10.10
N SER A 55 -16.90 7.66 10.15
CA SER A 55 -17.66 7.39 11.37
C SER A 55 -17.78 5.91 11.70
N GLU A 56 -17.67 5.02 10.70
CA GLU A 56 -17.72 3.57 10.87
C GLU A 56 -16.33 2.96 11.15
N ALA A 57 -15.27 3.74 10.95
CA ALA A 57 -13.90 3.28 11.14
C ALA A 57 -13.54 3.20 12.63
N ILE A 58 -12.67 2.25 12.98
CA ILE A 58 -12.19 2.03 14.34
C ILE A 58 -11.13 3.08 14.68
N GLU A 59 -11.27 3.72 15.83
CA GLU A 59 -10.26 4.64 16.32
C GLU A 59 -8.99 3.88 16.72
N VAL A 60 -7.85 4.40 16.26
CA VAL A 60 -6.53 3.86 16.61
C VAL A 60 -6.15 4.34 18.00
N PRO A 61 -6.05 3.45 19.01
CA PRO A 61 -5.67 3.88 20.35
C PRO A 61 -4.27 4.50 20.37
N SER A 62 -4.15 5.64 21.02
CA SER A 62 -2.86 6.24 21.36
C SER A 62 -2.68 6.18 22.87
N THR A 63 -1.75 5.35 23.32
CA THR A 63 -1.48 5.16 24.77
C THR A 63 0.00 5.37 25.08
N LYS A 64 0.29 5.72 26.34
CA LYS A 64 1.62 5.70 26.93
C LYS A 64 1.56 4.99 28.27
N ASP A 65 2.35 3.92 28.41
CA ASP A 65 2.30 3.03 29.57
C ASP A 65 0.86 2.51 29.85
N GLY A 66 0.11 2.21 28.78
CA GLY A 66 -1.28 1.78 28.82
C GLY A 66 -2.29 2.89 29.13
N ILE A 67 -1.85 4.13 29.34
CA ILE A 67 -2.73 5.28 29.64
C ILE A 67 -3.07 6.00 28.34
N PRO A 68 -4.38 6.21 28.03
CA PRO A 68 -4.78 6.95 26.84
C PRO A 68 -4.16 8.35 26.78
N GLN A 69 -3.63 8.69 25.62
CA GLN A 69 -3.07 10.00 25.34
C GLN A 69 -3.99 10.74 24.35
N THR A 70 -4.19 12.01 24.61
CA THR A 70 -4.88 12.90 23.70
C THR A 70 -3.89 13.92 23.17
N TYR A 71 -3.56 13.80 21.90
CA TYR A 71 -2.81 14.84 21.21
C TYR A 71 -3.84 15.70 20.49
N PRO A 72 -3.90 17.01 20.77
CA PRO A 72 -4.91 17.86 20.13
C PRO A 72 -4.72 17.87 18.61
N ILE A 73 -5.80 17.61 17.88
CA ILE A 73 -5.83 17.72 16.42
C ILE A 73 -6.21 19.16 16.08
N THR A 74 -5.26 20.06 16.09
CA THR A 74 -5.50 21.43 15.63
C THR A 74 -4.31 21.93 14.85
N GLY A 75 -4.41 21.98 13.55
CA GLY A 75 -3.47 22.58 12.60
C GLY A 75 -1.97 22.41 12.95
N GLU A 76 -1.16 22.03 12.03
CA GLU A 76 0.30 21.91 12.14
C GLU A 76 0.84 21.30 13.46
N GLY A 77 0.94 19.98 13.53
CA GLY A 77 1.84 19.33 14.50
C GLY A 77 1.21 18.69 15.73
N ASN A 78 0.02 18.13 15.61
CA ASN A 78 -0.72 17.58 16.76
C ASN A 78 -0.38 16.12 17.06
N GLY A 79 0.84 15.89 17.40
CA GLY A 79 1.38 14.61 17.80
C GLY A 79 2.84 14.77 18.19
N SER A 80 3.47 13.69 18.58
CA SER A 80 4.92 13.64 18.79
C SER A 80 5.61 12.97 17.61
N THR A 81 6.76 13.49 17.20
CA THR A 81 7.67 12.83 16.27
C THR A 81 8.56 11.81 16.97
N ASN A 82 8.58 11.80 18.31
CA ASN A 82 9.36 10.85 19.07
C ASN A 82 8.55 9.56 19.27
N PRO A 83 9.01 8.41 18.73
CA PRO A 83 8.31 7.13 18.84
C PRO A 83 8.21 6.61 20.29
N ASN A 84 9.04 7.13 21.20
CA ASN A 84 8.99 6.76 22.61
C ASN A 84 7.89 7.47 23.40
N ASP A 85 7.15 8.39 22.80
CA ASP A 85 6.07 9.12 23.47
C ASP A 85 4.74 8.34 23.49
N CYS A 86 4.65 7.20 22.80
CA CYS A 86 3.51 6.29 22.86
C CYS A 86 3.94 4.82 22.79
N ASP A 87 3.04 3.92 23.18
CA ASP A 87 3.30 2.48 23.21
C ASP A 87 3.32 1.87 21.80
N HIS A 88 2.49 2.42 20.90
CA HIS A 88 2.29 1.93 19.53
C HIS A 88 2.49 3.06 18.51
N PRO A 89 3.75 3.36 18.13
CA PRO A 89 4.03 4.44 17.21
C PRO A 89 3.62 4.14 15.76
N TRP A 90 3.31 5.20 15.02
CA TRP A 90 3.19 5.16 13.57
C TRP A 90 4.57 5.06 12.92
N ALA A 91 4.64 4.34 11.81
CA ALA A 91 5.91 4.18 11.08
C ALA A 91 6.31 5.42 10.28
N PHE A 92 5.34 6.29 9.94
CA PHE A 92 5.56 7.44 9.07
C PHE A 92 4.83 8.68 9.60
N GLY A 93 5.45 9.84 9.43
CA GLY A 93 4.93 11.13 9.88
C GLY A 93 5.10 11.33 11.37
N LEU A 94 4.03 11.75 12.07
CA LEU A 94 4.05 11.86 13.52
C LEU A 94 4.01 10.46 14.12
N ALA A 95 4.99 10.14 14.94
CA ALA A 95 5.10 8.83 15.56
C ALA A 95 3.96 8.52 16.54
N CYS A 96 3.49 9.54 17.25
CA CYS A 96 2.40 9.43 18.21
C CYS A 96 1.32 10.45 17.89
N GLN A 97 0.12 9.97 17.56
CA GLN A 97 -1.01 10.82 17.19
C GLN A 97 -2.33 10.15 17.54
N SER A 98 -3.25 10.89 18.13
CA SER A 98 -4.62 10.44 18.43
C SER A 98 -5.62 10.86 17.33
N GLY A 99 -6.81 10.27 17.36
CA GLY A 99 -7.93 10.65 16.49
C GLY A 99 -7.86 10.04 15.08
N ASN A 100 -6.81 9.31 14.73
CA ASN A 100 -6.77 8.53 13.50
C ASN A 100 -7.73 7.35 13.59
N ARG A 101 -8.37 7.01 12.48
CA ARG A 101 -9.28 5.87 12.41
C ARG A 101 -8.97 5.01 11.18
N VAL A 102 -9.17 3.71 11.31
CA VAL A 102 -8.98 2.74 10.23
C VAL A 102 -10.25 1.91 10.08
N GLY A 103 -10.73 1.77 8.85
CA GLY A 103 -11.87 0.93 8.53
C GLY A 103 -11.48 -0.20 7.58
N ARG A 104 -12.21 -1.31 7.67
CA ARG A 104 -12.12 -2.44 6.73
C ARG A 104 -13.49 -2.74 6.16
N TYR A 105 -13.56 -2.86 4.86
CA TYR A 105 -14.77 -3.24 4.14
C TYR A 105 -14.46 -4.44 3.25
N THR A 106 -15.37 -5.40 3.24
CA THR A 106 -15.33 -6.50 2.27
C THR A 106 -15.87 -6.03 0.94
N GLY A 107 -15.25 -6.42 -0.16
CA GLY A 107 -15.73 -6.12 -1.50
C GLY A 107 -17.09 -6.75 -1.78
N LEU A 108 -17.70 -6.32 -2.88
CA LEU A 108 -19.00 -6.83 -3.33
C LEU A 108 -18.86 -7.45 -4.72
N ASN A 109 -19.61 -8.50 -4.95
CA ASN A 109 -19.89 -9.01 -6.28
C ASN A 109 -20.97 -8.14 -6.97
N THR A 110 -21.08 -8.21 -8.27
CA THR A 110 -22.08 -7.46 -9.06
C THR A 110 -23.54 -7.78 -8.66
N ASN A 111 -23.79 -8.92 -8.05
CA ASN A 111 -25.09 -9.31 -7.50
C ASN A 111 -25.34 -8.80 -6.06
N GLY A 112 -24.40 -8.03 -5.49
CA GLY A 112 -24.50 -7.44 -4.14
C GLY A 112 -24.08 -8.39 -3.00
N THR A 113 -23.64 -9.62 -3.29
CA THR A 113 -23.09 -10.50 -2.25
C THR A 113 -21.66 -10.12 -1.93
N GLU A 114 -21.20 -10.44 -0.72
CA GLU A 114 -19.81 -10.20 -0.33
C GLU A 114 -18.81 -10.96 -1.21
N ASN A 115 -17.70 -10.30 -1.48
CA ASN A 115 -16.54 -10.87 -2.17
C ASN A 115 -15.32 -10.79 -1.24
N PRO A 116 -15.01 -11.85 -0.48
CA PRO A 116 -13.91 -11.84 0.48
C PRO A 116 -12.52 -11.77 -0.18
N ASP A 117 -12.43 -11.97 -1.51
CA ASP A 117 -11.19 -11.78 -2.26
C ASP A 117 -10.82 -10.30 -2.46
N VAL A 118 -11.76 -9.39 -2.17
CA VAL A 118 -11.56 -7.94 -2.29
C VAL A 118 -11.74 -7.27 -0.93
N ILE A 119 -10.75 -6.49 -0.54
CA ILE A 119 -10.73 -5.76 0.72
C ILE A 119 -10.46 -4.29 0.44
N PHE A 120 -11.23 -3.43 1.12
CA PHE A 120 -10.97 -2.01 1.16
C PHE A 120 -10.54 -1.61 2.57
N ILE A 121 -9.41 -0.91 2.67
CA ILE A 121 -8.94 -0.31 3.91
C ILE A 121 -9.09 1.20 3.78
N THR A 122 -9.75 1.80 4.76
CA THR A 122 -9.87 3.25 4.86
C THR A 122 -8.96 3.77 5.96
N PHE A 123 -8.37 4.91 5.71
CA PHE A 123 -7.57 5.66 6.66
C PHE A 123 -8.14 7.07 6.80
N CYS A 124 -8.57 7.39 8.01
CA CYS A 124 -9.20 8.67 8.34
C CYS A 124 -8.28 9.47 9.27
N ARG A 125 -7.92 10.65 8.83
CA ARG A 125 -7.02 11.54 9.55
C ARG A 125 -7.37 13.00 9.26
N ASP A 126 -7.43 13.84 10.27
CA ASP A 126 -7.61 15.29 10.15
C ASP A 126 -8.79 15.71 9.25
N GLY A 127 -9.86 14.92 9.27
CA GLY A 127 -11.03 15.13 8.40
C GLY A 127 -10.89 14.58 6.98
N GLY A 128 -9.72 14.06 6.61
CA GLY A 128 -9.48 13.39 5.34
C GLY A 128 -9.86 11.91 5.37
N LEU A 129 -10.09 11.34 4.19
CA LEU A 129 -10.36 9.92 3.97
C LEU A 129 -9.51 9.44 2.79
N GLY A 130 -8.60 8.53 3.06
CA GLY A 130 -7.91 7.73 2.04
C GLY A 130 -8.49 6.32 1.99
N VAL A 131 -8.54 5.72 0.81
CA VAL A 131 -9.04 4.35 0.61
C VAL A 131 -8.09 3.58 -0.28
N ILE A 132 -7.80 2.35 0.12
CA ILE A 132 -7.04 1.39 -0.68
C ILE A 132 -7.95 0.18 -0.89
N GLY A 133 -8.31 -0.07 -2.15
CA GLY A 133 -8.99 -1.31 -2.55
C GLY A 133 -7.96 -2.29 -3.11
N HIS A 134 -8.00 -3.54 -2.67
CA HIS A 134 -7.04 -4.57 -3.07
C HIS A 134 -7.73 -5.91 -3.27
N LYS A 135 -7.38 -6.59 -4.36
CA LYS A 135 -7.81 -7.95 -4.65
C LYS A 135 -6.72 -8.95 -4.29
N LEU A 136 -7.00 -9.78 -3.29
CA LEU A 136 -5.99 -10.64 -2.66
C LEU A 136 -5.40 -11.68 -3.62
N SER A 137 -6.22 -12.26 -4.50
CA SER A 137 -5.80 -13.36 -5.39
C SER A 137 -4.92 -12.91 -6.55
N SER A 138 -5.16 -11.72 -7.10
CA SER A 138 -4.52 -11.24 -8.34
C SER A 138 -3.74 -9.95 -8.17
N GLY A 139 -3.95 -9.23 -7.06
CA GLY A 139 -3.09 -8.12 -6.63
C GLY A 139 -3.48 -6.75 -7.15
N GLU A 140 -4.53 -6.64 -7.95
CA GLU A 140 -4.97 -5.33 -8.45
C GLU A 140 -5.39 -4.43 -7.29
N THR A 141 -4.89 -3.21 -7.33
CA THR A 141 -5.02 -2.24 -6.24
C THR A 141 -5.41 -0.88 -6.80
N CYS A 142 -6.33 -0.22 -6.12
CA CYS A 142 -6.75 1.14 -6.41
C CYS A 142 -6.59 2.03 -5.19
N PHE A 143 -6.21 3.29 -5.44
CA PHE A 143 -6.08 4.33 -4.42
C PHE A 143 -7.11 5.43 -4.64
N PHE A 144 -7.79 5.82 -3.58
CA PHE A 144 -8.75 6.93 -3.59
C PHE A 144 -8.47 7.86 -2.42
N SER A 145 -8.76 9.14 -2.59
CA SER A 145 -8.74 10.12 -1.53
C SER A 145 -9.88 11.12 -1.76
N ILE A 146 -10.53 11.58 -0.68
CA ILE A 146 -11.45 12.71 -0.81
C ILE A 146 -10.66 14.02 -0.97
N VAL A 147 -11.31 15.01 -1.57
CA VAL A 147 -10.75 16.35 -1.65
C VAL A 147 -10.66 17.00 -0.27
N ASP A 148 -9.74 17.96 -0.10
CA ASP A 148 -9.63 18.73 1.12
C ASP A 148 -10.95 19.41 1.48
N GLY A 149 -11.40 19.22 2.72
CA GLY A 149 -12.67 19.72 3.21
C GLY A 149 -13.89 18.92 2.76
N GLY A 150 -13.71 17.79 2.07
CA GLY A 150 -14.76 16.84 1.74
C GLY A 150 -15.37 16.17 2.97
N ASP A 151 -16.60 15.66 2.85
CA ASP A 151 -17.25 14.94 3.95
C ASP A 151 -16.79 13.49 4.03
N ALA A 152 -15.78 13.23 4.88
CA ALA A 152 -15.23 11.91 5.12
C ALA A 152 -16.23 10.92 5.76
N ASN A 153 -17.32 11.41 6.32
CA ASN A 153 -18.34 10.57 6.95
C ASN A 153 -19.50 10.21 6.00
N ASN A 154 -19.58 10.87 4.85
CA ASN A 154 -20.65 10.64 3.89
C ASN A 154 -20.17 10.76 2.45
N SER A 155 -19.06 10.08 2.12
CA SER A 155 -18.54 10.08 0.76
C SER A 155 -19.52 9.44 -0.23
N PRO A 156 -19.78 10.06 -1.40
CA PRO A 156 -20.65 9.47 -2.40
C PRO A 156 -20.01 8.24 -3.06
N LYS A 157 -20.86 7.27 -3.46
CA LYS A 157 -20.45 6.13 -4.29
C LYS A 157 -20.39 6.51 -5.78
N PRO A 158 -19.66 5.72 -6.61
CA PRO A 158 -19.72 5.88 -8.05
C PRO A 158 -21.16 5.90 -8.56
N GLY A 159 -21.47 6.87 -9.41
CA GLY A 159 -22.82 7.10 -9.95
C GLY A 159 -23.73 7.96 -9.07
N GLU A 160 -23.39 8.26 -7.84
CA GLU A 160 -24.11 9.24 -7.03
C GLU A 160 -23.72 10.67 -7.41
N VAL A 161 -24.64 11.60 -7.20
CA VAL A 161 -24.42 13.04 -7.46
C VAL A 161 -23.31 13.55 -6.54
N GLY A 162 -22.39 14.35 -7.10
CA GLY A 162 -21.29 14.94 -6.35
C GLY A 162 -20.03 14.04 -6.24
N TYR A 163 -19.98 12.90 -6.95
CA TYR A 163 -18.83 12.02 -6.87
C TYR A 163 -17.51 12.70 -7.28
N ASN A 164 -17.49 13.36 -8.44
CA ASN A 164 -16.29 14.04 -8.94
C ASN A 164 -15.88 15.25 -8.10
N GLU A 165 -16.81 15.86 -7.39
CA GLU A 165 -16.56 16.99 -6.50
C GLU A 165 -16.01 16.54 -5.14
N ALA A 166 -16.38 15.33 -4.72
CA ALA A 166 -15.96 14.77 -3.43
C ALA A 166 -14.63 14.02 -3.51
N TRP A 167 -14.37 13.35 -4.64
CA TRP A 167 -13.18 12.50 -4.79
C TRP A 167 -12.12 13.16 -5.67
N MET A 168 -10.88 13.00 -5.28
CA MET A 168 -9.73 13.47 -6.06
C MET A 168 -9.61 12.69 -7.36
N THR A 169 -9.16 13.37 -8.42
CA THR A 169 -8.79 12.68 -9.67
C THR A 169 -7.62 11.73 -9.43
N PRO A 170 -7.45 10.65 -10.22
CA PRO A 170 -6.33 9.74 -10.05
C PRO A 170 -4.96 10.44 -10.18
N SER A 171 -4.86 11.46 -11.04
CA SER A 171 -3.65 12.28 -11.15
C SER A 171 -3.34 13.04 -9.85
N ALA A 172 -4.36 13.56 -9.17
CA ALA A 172 -4.19 14.24 -7.89
C ALA A 172 -3.77 13.26 -6.78
N VAL A 173 -4.43 12.07 -6.71
CA VAL A 173 -4.05 11.02 -5.76
C VAL A 173 -2.61 10.54 -5.99
N ALA A 174 -2.18 10.42 -7.24
CA ALA A 174 -0.80 10.07 -7.57
C ALA A 174 0.19 11.17 -7.17
N ALA A 175 -0.20 12.46 -7.33
CA ALA A 175 0.61 13.60 -6.92
C ALA A 175 0.78 13.70 -5.39
N ASP A 176 -0.19 13.21 -4.60
CA ASP A 176 -0.10 13.11 -3.14
C ASP A 176 0.92 12.06 -2.67
N LYS A 177 1.56 11.39 -3.62
CA LYS A 177 2.64 10.44 -3.37
C LYS A 177 2.26 9.25 -2.47
N CYS A 178 0.99 8.83 -2.48
CA CYS A 178 0.52 7.65 -1.75
C CYS A 178 1.42 6.44 -2.02
N GLN A 179 1.86 6.28 -3.27
CA GLN A 179 2.75 5.20 -3.66
C GLN A 179 4.16 5.29 -3.07
N ASN A 180 4.63 6.44 -2.59
CA ASN A 180 5.94 6.49 -1.92
C ASN A 180 5.97 5.59 -0.69
N CYS A 181 4.83 5.46 -0.01
CA CYS A 181 4.67 4.56 1.12
C CYS A 181 4.13 3.18 0.69
N HIS A 182 3.28 3.11 -0.34
CA HIS A 182 2.66 1.88 -0.82
C HIS A 182 3.36 1.28 -2.06
N MET A 183 4.67 1.49 -2.22
CA MET A 183 5.41 1.03 -3.40
C MET A 183 5.60 -0.49 -3.43
N ALA A 184 5.70 -1.13 -2.29
CA ALA A 184 5.99 -2.57 -2.20
C ALA A 184 4.80 -3.40 -1.68
N SER A 185 3.87 -2.77 -0.97
CA SER A 185 2.69 -3.44 -0.39
C SER A 185 1.47 -2.53 -0.48
N PRO A 186 0.27 -3.08 -0.77
CA PRO A 186 -0.95 -2.30 -0.75
C PRO A 186 -1.26 -1.75 0.63
N PHE A 187 -0.90 -2.47 1.68
CA PHE A 187 -1.17 -2.07 3.06
C PHE A 187 0.14 -1.86 3.82
N LEU A 188 0.14 -0.83 4.66
CA LEU A 188 1.26 -0.51 5.54
C LEU A 188 0.96 -1.00 6.94
N HIS A 189 1.99 -1.56 7.57
CA HIS A 189 1.95 -2.06 8.91
C HIS A 189 2.84 -1.22 9.82
N SER A 190 2.34 -0.93 11.00
CA SER A 190 3.07 -0.24 12.06
C SER A 190 2.49 -0.66 13.41
N PRO A 191 3.19 -0.49 14.52
CA PRO A 191 2.62 -0.78 15.84
C PRO A 191 1.25 -0.14 16.07
N ALA A 192 1.04 1.09 15.56
CA ALA A 192 -0.23 1.78 15.68
C ALA A 192 -1.38 1.08 14.96
N VAL A 193 -1.14 0.57 13.74
CA VAL A 193 -2.17 -0.11 12.93
C VAL A 193 -2.34 -1.56 13.40
N ASP A 194 -1.25 -2.23 13.75
CA ASP A 194 -1.23 -3.66 14.03
C ASP A 194 -1.82 -4.03 15.40
N GLN A 195 -2.12 -3.07 16.24
CA GLN A 195 -2.93 -3.28 17.45
C GLN A 195 -4.43 -3.45 17.16
N LEU A 196 -4.89 -3.14 15.93
CA LEU A 196 -6.30 -3.22 15.56
C LEU A 196 -6.66 -4.62 15.07
N ILE A 197 -7.70 -5.19 15.67
CA ILE A 197 -8.21 -6.51 15.34
C ILE A 197 -9.46 -6.38 14.47
N ASN A 198 -9.62 -7.28 13.51
CA ASN A 198 -10.84 -7.38 12.71
C ASN A 198 -12.05 -7.71 13.59
N PRO A 199 -13.08 -6.85 13.66
CA PRO A 199 -14.25 -7.13 14.50
C PRO A 199 -15.01 -8.38 14.08
N SER A 200 -14.92 -8.77 12.81
CA SER A 200 -15.59 -9.95 12.26
C SER A 200 -14.80 -11.24 12.50
N ASP A 201 -13.49 -11.15 12.75
CA ASP A 201 -12.62 -12.27 13.07
C ASP A 201 -11.52 -11.85 14.04
N SER A 202 -11.67 -12.19 15.30
CA SER A 202 -10.71 -11.85 16.36
C SER A 202 -9.33 -12.50 16.19
N THR A 203 -9.16 -13.34 15.20
CA THR A 203 -7.87 -13.98 14.86
C THR A 203 -7.10 -13.25 13.78
N GLU A 204 -7.72 -12.26 13.16
CA GLU A 204 -7.12 -11.46 12.08
C GLU A 204 -6.88 -10.01 12.50
N LEU A 205 -5.87 -9.37 11.87
CA LEU A 205 -5.72 -7.93 11.90
C LEU A 205 -6.87 -7.26 11.18
N LEU A 206 -7.18 -6.05 11.62
CA LEU A 206 -8.06 -5.17 10.85
C LEU A 206 -7.48 -4.92 9.45
N VAL A 207 -6.18 -4.61 9.35
CA VAL A 207 -5.44 -4.47 8.09
C VAL A 207 -4.72 -5.78 7.81
N PRO A 208 -5.09 -6.53 6.76
CA PRO A 208 -4.56 -7.86 6.53
C PRO A 208 -3.10 -7.83 6.08
N LEU A 209 -2.34 -8.84 6.50
CA LEU A 209 -0.99 -9.08 5.99
C LEU A 209 -1.09 -9.63 4.56
N THR A 210 -0.49 -8.95 3.60
CA THR A 210 -0.51 -9.37 2.18
C THR A 210 0.72 -10.18 1.77
N GLY A 211 1.79 -10.14 2.56
CA GLY A 211 2.98 -10.97 2.36
C GLY A 211 3.48 -10.94 0.92
N ASN A 212 3.64 -12.13 0.33
CA ASN A 212 4.08 -12.32 -1.06
C ASN A 212 2.94 -12.36 -2.09
N ASN A 213 1.73 -11.95 -1.72
CA ASN A 213 0.61 -11.89 -2.65
C ASN A 213 0.96 -11.00 -3.85
N PRO A 214 0.37 -11.23 -5.02
CA PRO A 214 0.54 -10.33 -6.15
C PRO A 214 0.19 -8.89 -5.77
N TYR A 215 0.86 -7.92 -6.40
CA TYR A 215 0.58 -6.51 -6.19
C TYR A 215 0.81 -5.72 -7.48
N SER A 216 -0.22 -5.08 -7.97
CA SER A 216 -0.20 -4.18 -9.12
C SER A 216 -1.14 -3.01 -8.88
N VAL A 217 -0.87 -1.85 -9.45
CA VAL A 217 -1.72 -0.67 -9.28
C VAL A 217 -2.46 -0.38 -10.58
N ILE A 218 -3.76 -0.14 -10.45
CA ILE A 218 -4.64 0.25 -11.55
C ILE A 218 -4.52 1.75 -11.78
N GLY A 219 -4.55 2.15 -13.04
CA GLY A 219 -4.44 3.53 -13.47
C GLY A 219 -3.07 3.84 -14.09
N GLU A 220 -3.08 4.60 -15.19
CA GLU A 220 -1.85 5.03 -15.89
C GLU A 220 -1.11 6.15 -15.17
N GLU A 221 -1.75 6.76 -14.18
CA GLU A 221 -1.19 7.81 -13.34
C GLU A 221 -0.22 7.27 -12.29
N PHE A 222 -0.30 5.98 -12.02
CA PHE A 222 0.44 5.34 -10.93
C PHE A 222 1.63 4.52 -11.45
N HIS A 223 2.71 4.55 -10.69
CA HIS A 223 3.85 3.64 -10.92
C HIS A 223 3.45 2.21 -10.57
N GLN A 224 4.00 1.24 -11.30
CA GLN A 224 3.83 -0.14 -10.90
C GLN A 224 4.72 -0.46 -9.69
N PRO A 225 4.20 -1.25 -8.75
CA PRO A 225 4.94 -1.62 -7.56
C PRO A 225 6.22 -2.40 -7.88
N HIS A 226 7.20 -2.24 -7.02
CA HIS A 226 8.39 -3.08 -7.06
C HIS A 226 8.07 -4.39 -6.33
N THR A 227 8.03 -5.49 -7.08
CA THR A 227 7.83 -6.82 -6.49
C THR A 227 9.17 -7.35 -5.98
N THR A 228 9.25 -7.66 -4.68
CA THR A 228 10.42 -8.30 -4.10
C THR A 228 10.35 -9.81 -4.29
N ASN A 229 11.43 -10.38 -4.81
CA ASN A 229 11.64 -11.82 -4.76
C ASN A 229 12.63 -12.20 -3.64
N ILE A 230 12.78 -11.35 -2.64
CA ILE A 230 13.65 -11.67 -1.50
C ILE A 230 12.94 -12.72 -0.67
N GLN A 231 13.47 -13.94 -0.71
CA GLN A 231 13.02 -15.02 0.16
C GLN A 231 13.72 -14.89 1.50
N ASN A 232 13.15 -14.12 2.41
CA ASN A 232 13.63 -14.03 3.78
C ASN A 232 12.44 -13.97 4.76
N SER A 233 12.73 -14.03 6.05
CA SER A 233 11.70 -14.04 7.09
C SER A 233 10.84 -12.77 7.10
N CYS A 234 11.40 -11.62 6.71
CA CYS A 234 10.68 -10.35 6.68
C CYS A 234 9.60 -10.31 5.60
N THR A 235 9.87 -10.89 4.43
CA THR A 235 8.94 -10.87 3.28
C THR A 235 7.79 -11.87 3.40
N ALA A 236 7.79 -12.71 4.45
CA ALA A 236 6.66 -13.59 4.72
C ALA A 236 5.39 -12.82 5.13
N CYS A 237 5.55 -11.65 5.77
CA CYS A 237 4.44 -10.85 6.28
C CYS A 237 4.23 -9.55 5.53
N HIS A 238 5.31 -8.89 5.12
CA HIS A 238 5.24 -7.63 4.38
C HIS A 238 6.43 -7.47 3.44
N ARG A 239 6.29 -6.60 2.44
CA ARG A 239 7.38 -6.29 1.52
C ARG A 239 8.14 -5.06 1.99
N PRO A 240 9.46 -5.09 1.97
CA PRO A 240 10.27 -3.93 2.28
C PRO A 240 10.07 -2.86 1.19
N GLN A 241 10.00 -1.62 1.64
CA GLN A 241 9.91 -0.47 0.78
C GLN A 241 11.30 0.10 0.55
N CYS A 242 11.67 0.26 -0.72
CA CYS A 242 12.94 0.89 -1.10
C CYS A 242 12.67 2.32 -1.56
N THR A 243 12.54 3.25 -0.63
CA THR A 243 12.48 4.68 -0.92
C THR A 243 13.67 5.40 -0.31
N GLN A 244 13.90 6.66 -0.70
CA GLN A 244 14.96 7.51 -0.10
C GLN A 244 14.85 7.60 1.44
N HIS A 245 13.68 7.32 2.01
CA HIS A 245 13.50 7.25 3.45
C HIS A 245 14.07 5.97 4.07
N PHE A 246 14.23 4.90 3.28
CA PHE A 246 14.77 3.64 3.76
C PHE A 246 16.27 3.69 4.04
N GLU A 247 17.02 4.54 3.33
CA GLU A 247 18.45 4.77 3.60
C GLU A 247 18.70 5.40 4.97
N ASN A 248 17.73 6.16 5.47
CA ASN A 248 17.79 6.85 6.76
C ASN A 248 17.11 6.07 7.89
N TYR A 249 16.49 4.94 7.59
CA TYR A 249 15.89 4.08 8.61
C TYR A 249 17.00 3.26 9.27
N PRO A 250 17.20 3.38 10.58
CA PRO A 250 18.15 2.55 11.29
C PRO A 250 17.62 1.11 11.27
N LEU A 251 18.00 0.35 10.25
CA LEU A 251 17.66 -1.09 10.15
C LEU A 251 18.09 -1.88 11.40
N ASP A 252 19.02 -1.31 12.15
CA ASP A 252 19.52 -1.88 13.40
C ASP A 252 18.52 -1.72 14.56
N GLU A 253 17.56 -0.79 14.44
CA GLU A 253 16.55 -0.49 15.46
C GLU A 253 15.14 -0.94 15.03
N LEU A 254 14.96 -1.52 13.83
CA LEU A 254 13.70 -2.07 13.38
C LEU A 254 13.34 -3.28 14.23
N THR A 255 12.69 -3.02 15.33
CA THR A 255 11.90 -4.01 16.04
C THR A 255 10.62 -4.21 15.25
N MET A 256 10.49 -5.36 14.62
CA MET A 256 9.20 -5.78 14.07
C MET A 256 8.20 -5.86 15.20
N PRO A 257 7.01 -5.22 15.10
CA PRO A 257 5.97 -5.45 16.07
C PRO A 257 5.64 -6.94 16.08
N PRO A 258 5.35 -7.52 17.26
CA PRO A 258 4.98 -8.92 17.34
C PRO A 258 3.71 -9.15 16.54
N PRO A 259 3.61 -10.26 15.80
CA PRO A 259 2.33 -10.65 15.24
C PRO A 259 1.39 -10.92 16.42
N PHE A 260 0.33 -10.17 16.44
CA PHE A 260 -0.94 -10.25 17.05
C PHE A 260 -1.17 -10.90 18.36
N LYS A 261 -0.81 -12.13 18.54
CA LYS A 261 -1.47 -12.94 19.56
C LYS A 261 -0.76 -12.97 20.89
N ASN A 262 0.55 -12.80 20.90
CA ASN A 262 1.32 -12.87 22.13
C ASN A 262 2.59 -12.04 21.99
N ALA A 263 2.55 -10.81 22.43
CA ALA A 263 3.73 -9.92 22.46
C ALA A 263 4.97 -10.53 23.15
N THR A 264 4.76 -11.59 23.92
CA THR A 264 5.81 -12.35 24.64
C THR A 264 6.46 -13.46 23.80
N GLU A 265 5.87 -13.84 22.66
CA GLU A 265 6.37 -14.96 21.84
C GLU A 265 7.24 -14.51 20.65
N PHE A 266 7.27 -13.24 20.35
CA PHE A 266 8.09 -12.71 19.26
C PHE A 266 9.39 -12.15 19.82
N ASP A 267 10.44 -12.91 19.66
CA ASP A 267 11.80 -12.41 19.96
C ASP A 267 12.23 -11.40 18.89
N HIS A 268 12.10 -10.13 19.20
CA HIS A 268 12.49 -9.01 18.34
C HIS A 268 13.99 -9.02 17.99
N SER A 269 14.80 -9.85 18.67
CA SER A 269 16.23 -9.95 18.44
C SER A 269 16.61 -10.75 17.18
N THR A 270 15.63 -11.36 16.50
CA THR A 270 15.89 -12.40 15.48
C THR A 270 15.81 -11.97 14.02
N ILE A 271 15.72 -10.68 13.71
CA ILE A 271 15.98 -10.26 12.33
C ILE A 271 17.47 -10.49 12.08
N SER A 272 17.79 -11.53 11.33
CA SER A 272 19.19 -11.88 11.06
C SER A 272 19.89 -10.77 10.27
N ASN A 273 21.16 -10.56 10.51
CA ASN A 273 21.93 -9.61 9.71
C ASN A 273 21.89 -9.97 8.21
N SER A 274 21.78 -11.27 7.88
CA SER A 274 21.63 -11.72 6.49
C SER A 274 20.32 -11.25 5.86
N ASP A 275 19.21 -11.24 6.59
CA ASP A 275 17.92 -10.75 6.08
C ASP A 275 17.96 -9.24 5.84
N ARG A 276 18.61 -8.49 6.76
CA ARG A 276 18.80 -7.03 6.60
C ARG A 276 19.69 -6.70 5.40
N GLU A 277 20.76 -7.43 5.22
CA GLU A 277 21.66 -7.28 4.07
C GLU A 277 20.96 -7.64 2.76
N ALA A 278 20.15 -8.69 2.73
CA ALA A 278 19.38 -9.07 1.57
C ALA A 278 18.40 -7.95 1.14
N ILE A 279 17.70 -7.32 2.09
CA ILE A 279 16.82 -6.18 1.83
C ILE A 279 17.64 -5.00 1.30
N ARG A 280 18.76 -4.65 1.96
CA ARG A 280 19.61 -3.54 1.53
C ARG A 280 20.17 -3.74 0.12
N ASN A 281 20.67 -4.94 -0.17
CA ASN A 281 21.22 -5.28 -1.49
C ASN A 281 20.15 -5.24 -2.58
N TRP A 282 18.95 -5.70 -2.26
CA TRP A 282 17.84 -5.62 -3.18
C TRP A 282 17.45 -4.16 -3.45
N CYS A 283 17.28 -3.33 -2.42
CA CYS A 283 16.98 -1.90 -2.57
C CYS A 283 18.03 -1.19 -3.42
N ASN A 284 19.32 -1.45 -3.18
CA ASN A 284 20.42 -0.88 -3.96
C ASN A 284 20.38 -1.34 -5.45
N SER A 285 19.84 -2.53 -5.72
CA SER A 285 19.75 -3.05 -7.10
C SER A 285 18.67 -2.37 -7.93
N LEU A 286 17.71 -1.70 -7.30
CA LEU A 286 16.58 -1.06 -7.99
C LEU A 286 16.96 0.28 -8.66
N ASN A 287 18.13 0.85 -8.36
CA ASN A 287 18.59 2.14 -8.90
C ASN A 287 17.51 3.25 -8.81
N LEU A 288 16.83 3.35 -7.66
CA LEU A 288 15.74 4.30 -7.40
C LEU A 288 16.28 5.67 -7.01
#